data_360e2490673d520bc5eae489dcf6a53d
#
_entry.id   360e2490673d520bc5eae489dcf6a53d
#
_cell.length_a   1.000
_cell.length_b   1.000
_cell.length_c   1.000
_cell.angle_alpha   90.00
_cell.angle_beta   90.00
_cell.angle_gamma   90.00
#
_symmetry.space_group_name_H-M   'P 1'
#
loop_
_entity.id
_entity.type
_entity.pdbx_description
1 polymer ?
#
loop_
_entity_poly.entity_id
_entity_poly.type
_entity_poly.pdbx_seq_one_letter_code
_entity_poly.pdbx_strand_id
1 'polypeptide(L)'
;IWYSPNTYNGAMYLKEGLLRLQSYYPEIQKLVESYSQTNPGQVFLGDTEGFDFFKENDDKFQHEDGNAGIFFLHPTKEGAKDLGELWGKAIYKAINQ
;
A
#
# COMPACT_ATOMS: atom_id res chain seq x y z
N ILE A 1 -1.67 -3.55 -3.82
CA ILE A 1 -2.39 -3.64 -5.10
C ILE A 1 -3.50 -2.62 -5.12
N TRP A 2 -3.53 -1.81 -6.13
CA TRP A 2 -4.57 -0.80 -6.34
C TRP A 2 -5.24 -0.99 -7.70
N TYR A 3 -6.54 -0.86 -7.73
CA TYR A 3 -7.33 -0.96 -8.96
C TYR A 3 -8.13 0.33 -9.16
N SER A 4 -7.95 0.96 -10.30
CA SER A 4 -8.73 2.12 -10.65
C SER A 4 -10.20 1.73 -10.89
N PRO A 5 -11.15 2.34 -10.20
CA PRO A 5 -12.56 2.07 -10.43
C PRO A 5 -13.01 2.42 -11.84
N ASN A 6 -12.29 3.31 -12.51
CA ASN A 6 -12.65 3.77 -13.85
C ASN A 6 -12.18 2.83 -14.95
N THR A 7 -11.17 2.02 -14.68
CA THR A 7 -10.56 1.13 -15.68
C THR A 7 -10.82 -0.33 -15.40
N TYR A 8 -11.26 -0.64 -14.20
CA TYR A 8 -11.50 -2.00 -13.80
C TYR A 8 -12.99 -2.28 -13.70
N ASN A 9 -13.43 -3.17 -14.53
CA ASN A 9 -14.85 -3.49 -14.76
C ASN A 9 -15.48 -4.28 -13.62
N GLY A 10 -15.12 -3.99 -12.40
CA GLY A 10 -15.86 -4.50 -11.26
C GLY A 10 -15.88 -6.01 -11.12
N ALA A 11 -14.79 -6.68 -11.45
CA ALA A 11 -14.69 -8.05 -11.01
C ALA A 11 -14.87 -8.03 -9.50
N MET A 12 -15.94 -8.66 -9.08
CA MET A 12 -16.45 -8.58 -7.72
C MET A 12 -15.40 -8.87 -6.65
N TYR A 13 -14.50 -9.82 -6.93
CA TYR A 13 -13.45 -10.18 -5.99
C TYR A 13 -12.42 -9.07 -5.76
N LEU A 14 -12.34 -8.10 -6.65
CA LEU A 14 -11.42 -6.98 -6.51
C LEU A 14 -11.85 -6.00 -5.45
N LYS A 15 -13.14 -5.66 -5.45
CA LYS A 15 -13.72 -4.84 -4.41
C LYS A 15 -13.58 -5.53 -3.06
N GLU A 16 -13.90 -6.81 -3.02
CA GLU A 16 -13.75 -7.62 -1.82
C GLU A 16 -12.29 -7.76 -1.40
N GLY A 17 -11.39 -7.94 -2.36
CA GLY A 17 -9.96 -8.03 -2.12
C GLY A 17 -9.41 -6.73 -1.56
N LEU A 18 -9.86 -5.59 -2.07
CA LEU A 18 -9.47 -4.29 -1.55
C LEU A 18 -9.95 -4.08 -0.11
N LEU A 19 -11.19 -4.46 0.17
CA LEU A 19 -11.73 -4.39 1.53
C LEU A 19 -10.95 -5.30 2.49
N ARG A 20 -10.59 -6.51 2.06
CA ARG A 20 -9.76 -7.41 2.86
C ARG A 20 -8.37 -6.82 3.12
N LEU A 21 -7.75 -6.24 2.10
CA LEU A 21 -6.45 -5.57 2.26
C LEU A 21 -6.54 -4.47 3.31
N GLN A 22 -7.54 -3.61 3.20
CA GLN A 22 -7.73 -2.52 4.15
C GLN A 22 -8.01 -3.02 5.58
N SER A 23 -8.65 -4.17 5.72
CA SER A 23 -8.94 -4.76 7.03
C SER A 23 -7.68 -5.22 7.78
N TYR A 24 -6.58 -5.43 7.07
CA TYR A 24 -5.30 -5.81 7.69
C TYR A 24 -4.61 -4.63 8.38
N TYR A 25 -4.85 -3.40 7.95
CA TYR A 25 -4.14 -2.24 8.47
C TYR A 25 -4.32 -2.04 9.98
N PRO A 26 -5.55 -2.07 10.51
CA PRO A 26 -5.73 -2.01 11.97
C PRO A 26 -5.03 -3.15 12.72
N GLU A 27 -4.99 -4.34 12.12
CA GLU A 27 -4.32 -5.49 12.75
C GLU A 27 -2.81 -5.32 12.77
N ILE A 28 -2.23 -4.75 11.72
CA ILE A 28 -0.80 -4.42 11.67
C ILE A 28 -0.47 -3.38 12.74
N GLN A 29 -1.31 -2.36 12.90
CA GLN A 29 -1.14 -1.34 13.92
C GLN A 29 -1.16 -1.94 15.34
N LYS A 30 -2.10 -2.81 15.61
CA LYS A 30 -2.18 -3.53 16.88
C LYS A 30 -0.94 -4.36 17.16
N LEU A 31 -0.44 -5.03 16.11
CA LEU A 31 0.77 -5.84 16.21
C LEU A 31 1.98 -4.97 16.57
N VAL A 32 2.17 -3.84 15.90
CA VAL A 32 3.25 -2.91 16.19
C VAL A 32 3.13 -2.36 17.62
N GLU A 33 1.93 -2.00 18.05
CA GLU A 33 1.68 -1.53 19.41
C GLU A 33 2.03 -2.59 20.45
N SER A 34 1.70 -3.85 20.21
CA SER A 34 2.06 -4.94 21.12
C SER A 34 3.57 -5.11 21.23
N TYR A 35 4.29 -5.00 20.10
CA TYR A 35 5.75 -5.06 20.11
C TYR A 35 6.39 -3.84 20.77
N SER A 36 5.74 -2.69 20.74
CA SER A 36 6.28 -1.52 21.42
C SER A 36 6.34 -1.69 22.93
N GLN A 37 5.51 -2.57 23.48
CA GLN A 37 5.53 -2.89 24.91
C GLN A 37 6.59 -3.93 25.27
N THR A 38 6.78 -4.93 24.42
CA THR A 38 7.72 -6.03 24.69
C THR A 38 9.12 -5.76 24.14
N ASN A 39 9.22 -5.03 23.03
CA ASN A 39 10.45 -4.76 22.31
C ASN A 39 10.53 -3.28 21.93
N PRO A 40 10.59 -2.36 22.93
CA PRO A 40 10.55 -0.94 22.65
C PRO A 40 11.70 -0.50 21.74
N GLY A 41 11.38 0.32 20.74
CA GLY A 41 12.36 0.85 19.82
C GLY A 41 12.85 -0.11 18.74
N GLN A 42 12.20 -1.26 18.55
CA GLN A 42 12.65 -2.27 17.58
C GLN A 42 11.67 -2.52 16.43
N VAL A 43 10.37 -2.27 16.64
CA VAL A 43 9.35 -2.52 15.63
C VAL A 43 8.55 -1.25 15.41
N PHE A 44 8.47 -0.82 14.15
CA PHE A 44 7.80 0.42 13.77
C PHE A 44 6.89 0.18 12.58
N LEU A 45 5.85 1.01 12.46
CA LEU A 45 5.06 1.05 11.24
C LEU A 45 5.93 1.58 10.09
N GLY A 46 5.81 0.95 8.93
CA GLY A 46 6.42 1.44 7.72
C GLY A 46 5.62 2.59 7.13
N ASP A 47 5.59 2.66 5.79
CA ASP A 47 4.83 3.70 5.11
C ASP A 47 3.32 3.52 5.35
N THR A 48 2.66 4.59 5.73
CA THR A 48 1.21 4.64 5.92
C THR A 48 0.52 5.57 4.93
N GLU A 49 1.26 6.21 4.04
CA GLU A 49 0.74 7.19 3.09
C GLU A 49 0.53 6.61 1.68
N GLY A 50 1.22 5.52 1.37
CA GLY A 50 1.27 4.97 0.01
C GLY A 50 -0.06 4.49 -0.52
N PHE A 51 -0.91 3.93 0.32
CA PHE A 51 -2.22 3.45 -0.13
C PHE A 51 -3.04 4.60 -0.76
N ASP A 52 -3.20 5.69 -0.04
CA ASP A 52 -3.97 6.84 -0.53
C ASP A 52 -3.28 7.54 -1.70
N PHE A 53 -1.96 7.64 -1.63
CA PHE A 53 -1.17 8.23 -2.73
C PHE A 53 -1.39 7.47 -4.03
N PHE A 54 -1.24 6.15 -4.04
CA PHE A 54 -1.40 5.35 -5.24
C PHE A 54 -2.86 5.20 -5.66
N LYS A 55 -3.78 5.29 -4.72
CA LYS A 55 -5.21 5.35 -5.04
C LYS A 55 -5.54 6.56 -5.90
N GLU A 56 -4.95 7.69 -5.62
CA GLU A 56 -5.17 8.95 -6.33
C GLU A 56 -4.28 9.09 -7.56
N ASN A 57 -3.23 8.28 -7.68
CA ASN A 57 -2.24 8.34 -8.74
C ASN A 57 -2.05 6.97 -9.37
N ASP A 58 -3.12 6.38 -9.86
CA ASP A 58 -3.10 5.05 -10.47
C ASP A 58 -2.30 4.99 -11.78
N ASP A 59 -2.02 6.14 -12.41
CA ASP A 59 -1.11 6.27 -13.53
C ASP A 59 0.34 5.93 -13.18
N LYS A 60 0.67 5.85 -11.90
CA LYS A 60 1.98 5.41 -11.41
C LYS A 60 2.15 3.89 -11.44
N PHE A 61 1.10 3.15 -11.78
CA PHE A 61 1.16 1.71 -12.01
C PHE A 61 1.13 1.41 -13.50
N GLN A 62 1.72 0.26 -13.85
CA GLN A 62 1.63 -0.25 -15.22
C GLN A 62 0.20 -0.73 -15.50
N HIS A 63 -0.25 -0.50 -16.72
CA HIS A 63 -1.52 -1.04 -17.20
C HIS A 63 -1.26 -2.45 -17.74
N GLU A 64 -1.74 -3.46 -17.04
CA GLU A 64 -1.51 -4.85 -17.39
C GLU A 64 -2.83 -5.54 -17.68
N ASP A 65 -2.84 -6.36 -18.73
CA ASP A 65 -4.04 -7.10 -19.13
C ASP A 65 -4.18 -8.38 -18.29
N GLY A 66 -5.37 -8.58 -17.74
CA GLY A 66 -5.71 -9.77 -16.99
C GLY A 66 -7.01 -10.37 -17.49
N ASN A 67 -7.39 -11.53 -16.95
CA ASN A 67 -8.59 -12.25 -17.36
C ASN A 67 -9.89 -11.47 -17.12
N ALA A 68 -9.89 -10.57 -16.14
CA ALA A 68 -11.07 -9.78 -15.79
C ALA A 68 -10.92 -8.29 -16.17
N GLY A 69 -9.94 -7.94 -16.98
CA GLY A 69 -9.69 -6.58 -17.42
C GLY A 69 -8.29 -6.08 -17.06
N ILE A 70 -8.09 -4.78 -17.19
CA ILE A 70 -6.81 -4.14 -16.87
C ILE A 70 -6.63 -4.08 -15.36
N PHE A 71 -5.47 -4.47 -14.88
CA PHE A 71 -5.13 -4.39 -13.47
C PHE A 71 -3.84 -3.58 -13.26
N PHE A 72 -3.65 -3.10 -12.04
CA PHE A 72 -2.55 -2.23 -11.62
C PHE A 72 -1.86 -2.86 -10.42
N LEU A 73 -0.75 -3.52 -10.66
CA LEU A 73 0.03 -4.20 -9.61
C LEU A 73 1.46 -3.71 -9.57
N HIS A 74 2.10 -3.62 -10.72
CA HIS A 74 3.50 -3.27 -10.79
C HIS A 74 3.64 -1.76 -11.02
N PRO A 75 4.41 -1.05 -10.20
CA PRO A 75 4.62 0.37 -10.42
C PRO A 75 5.40 0.63 -11.70
N THR A 76 5.16 1.79 -12.31
CA THR A 76 6.03 2.31 -13.35
C THR A 76 7.36 2.71 -12.71
N LYS A 77 8.35 3.09 -13.52
CA LYS A 77 9.63 3.60 -13.03
C LYS A 77 9.41 4.79 -12.09
N GLU A 78 8.51 5.70 -12.47
CA GLU A 78 8.16 6.86 -11.65
C GLU A 78 7.44 6.44 -10.37
N GLY A 79 6.50 5.50 -10.45
CA GLY A 79 5.80 4.97 -9.29
C GLY A 79 6.73 4.25 -8.32
N ALA A 80 7.71 3.52 -8.83
CA ALA A 80 8.72 2.86 -8.00
C ALA A 80 9.58 3.89 -7.24
N LYS A 81 9.91 5.02 -7.87
CA LYS A 81 10.61 6.11 -7.22
C LYS A 81 9.77 6.72 -6.10
N ASP A 82 8.50 6.99 -6.37
CA ASP A 82 7.58 7.53 -5.37
C ASP A 82 7.42 6.59 -4.18
N LEU A 83 7.30 5.29 -4.44
CA LEU A 83 7.22 4.27 -3.40
C LEU A 83 8.49 4.28 -2.53
N GLY A 84 9.66 4.37 -3.17
CA GLY A 84 10.93 4.45 -2.47
C GLY A 84 11.04 5.70 -1.60
N GLU A 85 10.55 6.84 -2.06
CA GLU A 85 10.53 8.08 -1.28
C GLU A 85 9.61 7.98 -0.06
N LEU A 86 8.42 7.40 -0.22
CA LEU A 86 7.48 7.17 0.87
C LEU A 86 8.09 6.27 1.95
N TRP A 87 8.69 5.16 1.54
CA TRP A 87 9.34 4.24 2.47
C TRP A 87 10.58 4.86 3.11
N GLY A 88 11.38 5.60 2.35
CA GLY A 88 12.53 6.32 2.87
C GLY A 88 12.13 7.32 3.96
N LYS A 89 11.04 8.03 3.75
CA LYS A 89 10.48 8.97 4.73
C LYS A 89 10.06 8.23 6.01
N ALA A 90 9.38 7.10 5.88
CA ALA A 90 8.94 6.30 7.02
C ALA A 90 10.13 5.75 7.82
N ILE A 91 11.14 5.23 7.13
CA ILE A 91 12.36 4.72 7.76
C ILE A 91 13.12 5.84 8.48
N TYR A 92 13.27 6.99 7.84
CA TYR A 92 13.94 8.15 8.45
C TYR A 92 13.23 8.55 9.75
N LYS A 93 11.90 8.63 9.72
CA LYS A 93 11.10 8.96 10.90
C LYS A 93 11.30 7.94 12.02
N ALA A 94 11.33 6.65 11.69
CA ALA A 94 11.54 5.59 12.68
C ALA A 94 12.93 5.67 13.32
N ILE A 95 13.98 5.92 12.52
CA ILE A 95 15.36 6.02 13.02
C ILE A 95 15.54 7.23 13.93
N ASN A 96 14.80 8.30 13.69
CA ASN A 96 14.95 9.56 14.42
C ASN A 96 13.94 9.76 15.56
N GLN A 97 13.33 8.70 16.00
CA GLN A 97 12.46 8.74 17.18
C GLN A 97 13.24 8.70 18.49
#